data_46e650c343336419fc22f5f45421b41b
#
_entry.id   46e650c343336419fc22f5f45421b41b
#
_cell.length_a   1.000
_cell.length_b   1.000
_cell.length_c   1.000
_cell.angle_alpha   90.00
_cell.angle_beta   90.00
_cell.angle_gamma   90.00
#
_symmetry.space_group_name_H-M   'P 1'
#
loop_
_entity.id
_entity.type
_entity.pdbx_description
1 polymer ?
#
loop_
_entity_poly.entity_id
_entity_poly.type
_entity_poly.pdbx_seq_one_letter_code
_entity_poly.pdbx_strand_id
1 'polypeptide(L)'
;KSAGLRVTAVKIDPYLNSDAGTMSPFEHGEVFVLDDGGEADLDLGNYERFLDIALSKDNNITTGKVYSSVIEKERRGDYLGKTVQVVPHITDEIQDWIENVAHISSDGENNPPDACVIELGGTVGDIESAPFVEALRQFQFRVGKENICFVHVSLVPVMGPVGEQKTKPTQHIVKELRGLGIIPDILVCRSEVSLIDETREKLAKFCHVSPEAVVSAHDVSNIY
;
A
#
# COMPACT_ATOMS: atom_id res chain seq x y z
N LYS A 1 -14.33 6.02 -5.76
CA LYS A 1 -15.13 6.12 -7.01
C LYS A 1 -16.62 6.28 -6.70
N SER A 2 -17.19 5.52 -5.75
CA SER A 2 -18.62 5.65 -5.36
C SER A 2 -19.02 7.07 -4.90
N ALA A 3 -18.09 7.87 -4.41
CA ALA A 3 -18.29 9.27 -4.05
C ALA A 3 -18.16 10.25 -5.24
N GLY A 4 -18.07 9.74 -6.47
CA GLY A 4 -17.91 10.56 -7.70
C GLY A 4 -16.48 11.00 -8.00
N LEU A 5 -15.48 10.52 -7.25
CA LEU A 5 -14.06 10.82 -7.50
C LEU A 5 -13.49 9.89 -8.58
N ARG A 6 -12.60 10.43 -9.41
CA ARG A 6 -11.74 9.63 -10.29
C ARG A 6 -10.60 9.06 -9.43
N VAL A 7 -10.42 7.75 -9.49
CA VAL A 7 -9.47 7.05 -8.62
C VAL A 7 -8.57 6.16 -9.47
N THR A 8 -7.29 6.19 -9.20
CA THR A 8 -6.33 5.18 -9.65
C THR A 8 -5.75 4.43 -8.47
N ALA A 9 -5.02 3.34 -8.72
CA ALA A 9 -4.41 2.54 -7.69
C ALA A 9 -2.97 2.17 -8.05
N VAL A 10 -2.12 2.02 -7.03
CA VAL A 10 -0.76 1.50 -7.13
C VAL A 10 -0.61 0.36 -6.14
N LYS A 11 -0.15 -0.81 -6.60
CA LYS A 11 0.26 -1.93 -5.76
C LYS A 11 1.78 -1.95 -5.66
N ILE A 12 2.29 -1.96 -4.45
CA ILE A 12 3.72 -2.12 -4.17
C ILE A 12 3.93 -3.50 -3.56
N ASP A 13 4.70 -4.33 -4.26
CA ASP A 13 5.08 -5.66 -3.82
C ASP A 13 6.58 -5.71 -3.51
N PRO A 14 6.99 -5.91 -2.26
CA PRO A 14 8.40 -5.79 -1.85
C PRO A 14 9.28 -6.98 -2.25
N TYR A 15 8.79 -7.91 -3.05
CA TYR A 15 9.61 -9.01 -3.55
C TYR A 15 10.59 -8.56 -4.67
N LEU A 16 11.66 -9.37 -4.88
CA LEU A 16 12.70 -9.09 -5.87
C LEU A 16 12.33 -9.44 -7.31
N ASN A 17 11.24 -10.16 -7.54
CA ASN A 17 10.76 -10.46 -8.89
C ASN A 17 10.41 -9.17 -9.62
N SER A 18 10.74 -9.10 -10.92
CA SER A 18 10.34 -7.96 -11.75
C SER A 18 8.83 -7.88 -11.95
N ASP A 19 8.17 -9.05 -12.03
CA ASP A 19 6.72 -9.20 -12.17
C ASP A 19 6.26 -10.54 -11.59
N ALA A 20 4.99 -10.84 -11.69
CA ALA A 20 4.41 -12.07 -11.16
C ALA A 20 4.49 -13.28 -12.10
N GLY A 21 4.96 -13.10 -13.35
CA GLY A 21 4.88 -14.12 -14.41
C GLY A 21 5.65 -15.41 -14.14
N THR A 22 6.69 -15.36 -13.31
CA THR A 22 7.49 -16.55 -12.94
C THR A 22 7.17 -17.10 -11.56
N MET A 23 6.20 -16.52 -10.86
CA MET A 23 5.84 -16.95 -9.51
C MET A 23 4.95 -18.19 -9.54
N SER A 24 5.08 -19.00 -8.50
CA SER A 24 4.19 -20.14 -8.29
C SER A 24 2.79 -19.68 -7.88
N PRO A 25 1.73 -20.07 -8.59
CA PRO A 25 0.37 -19.73 -8.20
C PRO A 25 -0.06 -20.33 -6.84
N PHE A 26 0.65 -21.34 -6.36
CA PHE A 26 0.42 -21.91 -5.03
C PHE A 26 0.95 -21.04 -3.89
N GLU A 27 1.91 -20.14 -4.20
CA GLU A 27 2.49 -19.23 -3.21
C GLU A 27 1.85 -17.83 -3.24
N HIS A 28 1.53 -17.33 -4.44
CA HIS A 28 1.10 -15.95 -4.64
C HIS A 28 -0.26 -15.79 -5.34
N GLY A 29 -0.97 -16.91 -5.57
CA GLY A 29 -2.19 -16.88 -6.36
C GLY A 29 -1.91 -16.82 -7.86
N GLU A 30 -2.97 -16.73 -8.66
CA GLU A 30 -2.87 -16.68 -10.11
C GLU A 30 -2.34 -15.34 -10.59
N VAL A 31 -1.52 -15.36 -11.63
CA VAL A 31 -1.03 -14.16 -12.31
C VAL A 31 -2.18 -13.48 -13.06
N PHE A 32 -2.32 -12.18 -12.87
CA PHE A 32 -3.25 -11.35 -13.63
C PHE A 32 -2.48 -10.66 -14.77
N VAL A 33 -3.00 -10.77 -15.99
CA VAL A 33 -2.41 -10.13 -17.18
C VAL A 33 -3.22 -8.88 -17.51
N LEU A 34 -2.55 -7.73 -17.46
CA LEU A 34 -3.13 -6.44 -17.78
C LEU A 34 -3.26 -6.25 -19.31
N ASP A 35 -4.05 -5.28 -19.75
CA ASP A 35 -4.29 -5.00 -21.17
C ASP A 35 -3.01 -4.65 -21.95
N ASP A 36 -2.00 -4.09 -21.27
CA ASP A 36 -0.68 -3.80 -21.85
C ASP A 36 0.27 -5.02 -21.87
N GLY A 37 -0.21 -6.19 -21.48
CA GLY A 37 0.56 -7.42 -21.38
C GLY A 37 1.40 -7.55 -20.11
N GLY A 38 1.29 -6.63 -19.18
CA GLY A 38 1.97 -6.70 -17.88
C GLY A 38 1.45 -7.86 -17.05
N GLU A 39 2.36 -8.67 -16.52
CA GLU A 39 2.05 -9.80 -15.63
C GLU A 39 2.15 -9.31 -14.17
N ALA A 40 1.02 -9.21 -13.51
CA ALA A 40 0.93 -8.60 -12.18
C ALA A 40 0.27 -9.53 -11.16
N ASP A 41 0.33 -9.15 -9.91
CA ASP A 41 -0.42 -9.79 -8.83
C ASP A 41 -1.93 -9.69 -9.09
N LEU A 42 -2.66 -10.72 -8.67
CA LEU A 42 -4.12 -10.80 -8.83
C LEU A 42 -4.87 -9.61 -8.20
N ASP A 43 -4.27 -8.93 -7.24
CA ASP A 43 -4.85 -7.74 -6.61
C ASP A 43 -5.17 -6.63 -7.63
N LEU A 44 -4.33 -6.48 -8.68
CA LEU A 44 -4.61 -5.50 -9.75
C LEU A 44 -5.91 -5.81 -10.47
N GLY A 45 -6.19 -7.10 -10.73
CA GLY A 45 -7.47 -7.53 -11.32
C GLY A 45 -8.64 -7.22 -10.39
N ASN A 46 -8.45 -7.33 -9.09
CA ASN A 46 -9.46 -6.93 -8.11
C ASN A 46 -9.69 -5.42 -8.14
N TYR A 47 -8.63 -4.61 -8.23
CA TYR A 47 -8.77 -3.14 -8.31
C TYR A 47 -9.50 -2.71 -9.57
N GLU A 48 -9.14 -3.26 -10.75
CA GLU A 48 -9.85 -2.99 -12.00
C GLU A 48 -11.33 -3.29 -11.87
N ARG A 49 -11.68 -4.46 -11.33
CA ARG A 49 -13.07 -4.88 -11.17
C ARG A 49 -13.85 -3.99 -10.19
N PHE A 50 -13.28 -3.67 -9.02
CA PHE A 50 -13.97 -2.87 -8.00
C PHE A 50 -14.05 -1.39 -8.37
N LEU A 51 -13.03 -0.88 -9.03
CA LEU A 51 -12.96 0.52 -9.42
C LEU A 51 -13.49 0.78 -10.82
N ASP A 52 -13.74 -0.28 -11.63
CA ASP A 52 -14.13 -0.15 -13.05
C ASP A 52 -13.18 0.81 -13.78
N ILE A 53 -11.91 0.45 -13.81
CA ILE A 53 -10.78 1.17 -14.41
C ILE A 53 -9.89 0.18 -15.15
N ALA A 54 -9.02 0.68 -16.03
CA ALA A 54 -7.94 -0.09 -16.62
C ALA A 54 -6.60 0.37 -16.01
N LEU A 55 -5.80 -0.58 -15.56
CA LEU A 55 -4.47 -0.35 -15.02
C LEU A 55 -3.39 -0.79 -16.02
N SER A 56 -2.19 -0.32 -15.84
CA SER A 56 -1.01 -0.68 -16.62
C SER A 56 0.04 -1.37 -15.74
N LYS A 57 1.05 -1.95 -16.35
CA LYS A 57 2.20 -2.54 -15.65
C LYS A 57 2.90 -1.55 -14.70
N ASP A 58 2.75 -0.25 -14.93
CA ASP A 58 3.35 0.79 -14.09
C ASP A 58 2.58 0.98 -12.76
N ASN A 59 1.34 0.49 -12.69
CA ASN A 59 0.55 0.48 -11.46
C ASN A 59 1.01 -0.61 -10.46
N ASN A 60 1.89 -1.51 -10.89
CA ASN A 60 2.53 -2.50 -10.02
C ASN A 60 4.03 -2.20 -9.86
N ILE A 61 4.44 -1.82 -8.67
CA ILE A 61 5.82 -1.51 -8.30
C ILE A 61 6.39 -2.69 -7.52
N THR A 62 7.53 -3.24 -7.97
CA THR A 62 8.26 -4.29 -7.24
C THR A 62 9.66 -3.83 -6.89
N THR A 63 10.28 -4.46 -5.90
CA THR A 63 11.69 -4.21 -5.58
C THR A 63 12.57 -4.44 -6.80
N GLY A 64 12.32 -5.51 -7.56
CA GLY A 64 13.10 -5.82 -8.77
C GLY A 64 13.03 -4.72 -9.82
N LYS A 65 11.84 -4.19 -10.11
CA LYS A 65 11.66 -3.08 -11.05
C LYS A 65 12.41 -1.82 -10.61
N VAL A 66 12.24 -1.43 -9.33
CA VAL A 66 12.88 -0.20 -8.79
C VAL A 66 14.40 -0.30 -8.83
N TYR A 67 14.95 -1.41 -8.34
CA TYR A 67 16.40 -1.59 -8.32
C TYR A 67 16.98 -1.71 -9.73
N SER A 68 16.32 -2.40 -10.65
CA SER A 68 16.76 -2.46 -12.05
C SER A 68 16.79 -1.07 -12.68
N SER A 69 15.77 -0.25 -12.48
CA SER A 69 15.71 1.13 -12.99
C SER A 69 16.89 1.97 -12.47
N VAL A 70 17.15 1.91 -11.16
CA VAL A 70 18.27 2.68 -10.56
C VAL A 70 19.63 2.17 -11.05
N ILE A 71 19.82 0.86 -11.17
CA ILE A 71 21.06 0.27 -11.68
C ILE A 71 21.27 0.66 -13.15
N GLU A 72 20.22 0.63 -13.98
CA GLU A 72 20.31 1.06 -15.38
C GLU A 72 20.67 2.55 -15.50
N LYS A 73 20.08 3.42 -14.67
CA LYS A 73 20.41 4.84 -14.58
C LYS A 73 21.88 5.04 -14.17
N GLU A 74 22.36 4.26 -13.20
CA GLU A 74 23.77 4.29 -12.78
C GLU A 74 24.70 3.91 -13.93
N ARG A 75 24.41 2.82 -14.65
CA ARG A 75 25.21 2.34 -15.78
C ARG A 75 25.25 3.31 -16.97
N ARG A 76 24.18 4.08 -17.17
CA ARG A 76 24.14 5.16 -18.18
C ARG A 76 24.90 6.41 -17.75
N GLY A 77 25.24 6.56 -16.45
CA GLY A 77 25.91 7.73 -15.90
C GLY A 77 24.98 8.86 -15.47
N ASP A 78 23.69 8.60 -15.30
CA ASP A 78 22.68 9.61 -14.96
C ASP A 78 22.95 10.27 -13.59
N TYR A 79 23.69 9.60 -12.71
CA TYR A 79 24.07 10.13 -11.40
C TYR A 79 25.41 10.87 -11.36
N LEU A 80 26.04 11.12 -12.52
CA LEU A 80 27.23 11.96 -12.65
C LEU A 80 28.40 11.58 -11.69
N GLY A 81 28.61 10.27 -11.50
CA GLY A 81 29.69 9.74 -10.66
C GLY A 81 29.43 9.79 -9.14
N LYS A 82 28.21 10.11 -8.73
CA LYS A 82 27.83 10.02 -7.31
C LYS A 82 27.80 8.57 -6.85
N THR A 83 28.05 8.35 -5.56
CA THR A 83 27.78 7.06 -4.92
C THR A 83 26.27 6.84 -4.87
N VAL A 84 25.78 5.80 -5.53
CA VAL A 84 24.35 5.43 -5.57
C VAL A 84 24.01 4.57 -4.37
N GLN A 85 23.00 4.94 -3.61
CA GLN A 85 22.60 4.32 -2.33
C GLN A 85 21.09 4.12 -2.27
N VAL A 86 20.61 3.31 -1.31
CA VAL A 86 19.18 3.13 -1.09
C VAL A 86 18.49 4.47 -0.80
N VAL A 87 19.08 5.25 0.10
CA VAL A 87 18.67 6.65 0.33
C VAL A 87 19.78 7.55 -0.22
N PRO A 88 19.50 8.45 -1.17
CA PRO A 88 18.18 8.82 -1.67
C PRO A 88 17.73 8.10 -2.96
N HIS A 89 18.58 7.36 -3.66
CA HIS A 89 18.35 7.00 -5.07
C HIS A 89 17.20 6.00 -5.26
N ILE A 90 17.10 4.96 -4.41
CA ILE A 90 15.99 4.01 -4.44
C ILE A 90 14.72 4.69 -3.90
N THR A 91 14.82 5.45 -2.82
CA THR A 91 13.64 6.13 -2.26
C THR A 91 13.11 7.21 -3.18
N ASP A 92 13.95 7.94 -3.89
CA ASP A 92 13.53 8.93 -4.89
C ASP A 92 12.85 8.25 -6.08
N GLU A 93 13.41 7.14 -6.58
CA GLU A 93 12.82 6.36 -7.67
C GLU A 93 11.42 5.88 -7.34
N ILE A 94 11.21 5.38 -6.11
CA ILE A 94 9.89 4.94 -5.63
C ILE A 94 8.90 6.12 -5.62
N GLN A 95 9.33 7.26 -5.07
CA GLN A 95 8.50 8.46 -4.99
C GLN A 95 8.14 9.01 -6.37
N ASP A 96 9.12 9.09 -7.27
CA ASP A 96 8.92 9.55 -8.66
C ASP A 96 7.96 8.63 -9.41
N TRP A 97 8.09 7.31 -9.23
CA TRP A 97 7.21 6.34 -9.84
C TRP A 97 5.76 6.49 -9.36
N ILE A 98 5.56 6.57 -8.03
CA ILE A 98 4.23 6.79 -7.45
C ILE A 98 3.61 8.09 -7.99
N GLU A 99 4.36 9.19 -7.99
CA GLU A 99 3.86 10.48 -8.45
C GLU A 99 3.49 10.46 -9.93
N ASN A 100 4.33 9.84 -10.77
CA ASN A 100 4.04 9.69 -12.20
C ASN A 100 2.75 8.90 -12.44
N VAL A 101 2.60 7.74 -11.79
CA VAL A 101 1.41 6.88 -11.97
C VAL A 101 0.15 7.54 -11.41
N ALA A 102 0.26 8.28 -10.31
CA ALA A 102 -0.87 8.99 -9.70
C ALA A 102 -1.51 10.03 -10.64
N HIS A 103 -0.78 10.50 -11.65
CA HIS A 103 -1.28 11.48 -12.63
C HIS A 103 -1.81 10.84 -13.93
N ILE A 104 -1.65 9.53 -14.10
CA ILE A 104 -2.12 8.83 -15.31
C ILE A 104 -3.61 8.50 -15.16
N SER A 105 -4.41 8.93 -16.14
CA SER A 105 -5.83 8.57 -16.20
C SER A 105 -5.98 7.06 -16.40
N SER A 106 -6.87 6.45 -15.62
CA SER A 106 -7.17 5.01 -15.66
C SER A 106 -8.64 4.71 -16.00
N ASP A 107 -9.44 5.73 -16.29
CA ASP A 107 -10.87 5.62 -16.63
C ASP A 107 -11.18 5.85 -18.12
N GLY A 108 -10.15 5.99 -18.96
CA GLY A 108 -10.28 6.26 -20.40
C GLY A 108 -10.58 7.73 -20.73
N GLU A 109 -10.71 8.61 -19.74
CA GLU A 109 -10.84 10.05 -19.92
C GLU A 109 -9.46 10.71 -19.75
N ASN A 110 -9.23 11.82 -20.45
CA ASN A 110 -7.94 12.53 -20.41
C ASN A 110 -7.76 13.43 -19.16
N ASN A 111 -8.47 13.13 -18.09
CA ASN A 111 -8.40 13.90 -16.85
C ASN A 111 -7.58 13.13 -15.81
N PRO A 112 -6.70 13.81 -15.06
CA PRO A 112 -5.96 13.15 -13.99
C PRO A 112 -6.90 12.65 -12.89
N PRO A 113 -6.54 11.58 -12.17
CA PRO A 113 -7.28 11.11 -11.00
C PRO A 113 -7.33 12.18 -9.89
N ASP A 114 -8.45 12.19 -9.15
CA ASP A 114 -8.61 13.02 -7.96
C ASP A 114 -7.95 12.38 -6.73
N ALA A 115 -7.76 11.06 -6.76
CA ALA A 115 -7.10 10.30 -5.69
C ALA A 115 -6.37 9.08 -6.24
N CYS A 116 -5.23 8.75 -5.66
CA CYS A 116 -4.47 7.52 -5.89
C CYS A 116 -4.45 6.70 -4.62
N VAL A 117 -4.90 5.44 -4.70
CA VAL A 117 -4.82 4.49 -3.59
C VAL A 117 -3.55 3.66 -3.74
N ILE A 118 -2.63 3.82 -2.80
CA ILE A 118 -1.34 3.12 -2.81
C ILE A 118 -1.39 2.02 -1.75
N GLU A 119 -1.27 0.77 -2.17
CA GLU A 119 -1.16 -0.36 -1.26
C GLU A 119 0.28 -0.84 -1.19
N LEU A 120 0.87 -0.80 0.00
CA LEU A 120 2.14 -1.45 0.28
C LEU A 120 1.88 -2.86 0.83
N GLY A 121 2.27 -3.86 0.08
CA GLY A 121 2.22 -5.26 0.48
C GLY A 121 3.25 -5.60 1.54
N GLY A 122 3.07 -6.77 2.17
CA GLY A 122 3.94 -7.26 3.24
C GLY A 122 3.56 -6.72 4.62
N THR A 123 4.39 -7.09 5.61
CA THR A 123 4.18 -6.73 7.02
C THR A 123 5.07 -5.54 7.39
N VAL A 124 4.54 -4.63 8.20
CA VAL A 124 5.33 -3.52 8.77
C VAL A 124 6.46 -4.11 9.63
N GLY A 125 7.68 -3.65 9.39
CA GLY A 125 8.89 -4.13 10.08
C GLY A 125 9.66 -5.20 9.32
N ASP A 126 9.10 -5.77 8.23
CA ASP A 126 9.85 -6.68 7.38
C ASP A 126 10.95 -5.93 6.63
N ILE A 127 12.10 -6.60 6.48
CA ILE A 127 13.30 -6.00 5.88
C ILE A 127 13.07 -5.62 4.42
N GLU A 128 12.26 -6.39 3.70
CA GLU A 128 11.91 -6.17 2.29
C GLU A 128 11.11 -4.89 2.10
N SER A 129 10.27 -4.53 3.06
CA SER A 129 9.40 -3.35 3.00
C SER A 129 10.12 -2.05 3.39
N ALA A 130 11.28 -2.14 4.06
CA ALA A 130 11.94 -0.99 4.65
C ALA A 130 12.21 0.17 3.67
N PRO A 131 12.72 -0.05 2.43
CA PRO A 131 12.93 1.04 1.47
C PRO A 131 11.63 1.74 1.06
N PHE A 132 10.54 0.98 0.96
CA PHE A 132 9.22 1.53 0.60
C PHE A 132 8.60 2.35 1.74
N VAL A 133 8.68 1.85 2.97
CA VAL A 133 8.23 2.60 4.15
C VAL A 133 9.01 3.91 4.28
N GLU A 134 10.33 3.87 4.09
CA GLU A 134 11.17 5.07 4.11
C GLU A 134 10.80 6.04 2.96
N ALA A 135 10.56 5.53 1.75
CA ALA A 135 10.12 6.35 0.62
C ALA A 135 8.76 7.02 0.91
N LEU A 136 7.78 6.28 1.45
CA LEU A 136 6.47 6.83 1.81
C LEU A 136 6.57 7.88 2.94
N ARG A 137 7.46 7.67 3.91
CA ARG A 137 7.76 8.66 4.95
C ARG A 137 8.32 9.95 4.36
N GLN A 138 9.22 9.86 3.40
CA GLN A 138 9.76 11.02 2.67
C GLN A 138 8.70 11.66 1.77
N PHE A 139 7.89 10.84 1.11
CA PHE A 139 6.84 11.29 0.20
C PHE A 139 5.82 12.20 0.90
N GLN A 140 5.50 11.95 2.17
CA GLN A 140 4.65 12.83 2.97
C GLN A 140 5.19 14.27 3.03
N PHE A 141 6.52 14.43 3.13
CA PHE A 141 7.13 15.78 3.14
C PHE A 141 7.15 16.37 1.73
N ARG A 142 7.31 15.55 0.70
CA ARG A 142 7.37 15.99 -0.69
C ARG A 142 6.02 16.52 -1.18
N VAL A 143 4.93 15.83 -0.90
CA VAL A 143 3.59 16.20 -1.37
C VAL A 143 2.81 17.10 -0.41
N GLY A 144 3.27 17.23 0.83
CA GLY A 144 2.55 17.90 1.91
C GLY A 144 1.59 16.98 2.65
N LYS A 145 1.54 17.13 3.96
CA LYS A 145 0.74 16.27 4.84
C LYS A 145 -0.77 16.30 4.50
N GLU A 146 -1.24 17.40 3.99
CA GLU A 146 -2.64 17.61 3.58
C GLU A 146 -3.03 16.83 2.32
N ASN A 147 -2.05 16.33 1.56
CA ASN A 147 -2.27 15.60 0.31
C ASN A 147 -2.07 14.08 0.45
N ILE A 148 -1.81 13.59 1.65
CA ILE A 148 -1.61 12.17 1.92
C ILE A 148 -2.38 11.73 3.15
N CYS A 149 -2.93 10.51 3.10
CA CYS A 149 -3.62 9.88 4.24
C CYS A 149 -3.06 8.48 4.44
N PHE A 150 -2.51 8.22 5.62
CA PHE A 150 -2.01 6.90 5.97
C PHE A 150 -3.09 6.05 6.61
N VAL A 151 -3.46 4.98 5.92
CA VAL A 151 -4.41 3.98 6.38
C VAL A 151 -3.66 2.72 6.79
N HIS A 152 -3.72 2.34 8.05
CA HIS A 152 -3.13 1.09 8.52
C HIS A 152 -4.20 0.01 8.67
N VAL A 153 -3.99 -1.11 7.97
CA VAL A 153 -4.86 -2.28 8.08
C VAL A 153 -4.25 -3.27 9.07
N SER A 154 -5.02 -3.68 10.06
CA SER A 154 -4.55 -4.58 11.11
C SER A 154 -5.59 -5.65 11.44
N LEU A 155 -5.13 -6.81 11.90
CA LEU A 155 -5.99 -7.87 12.39
C LEU A 155 -6.31 -7.68 13.87
N VAL A 156 -7.59 -7.77 14.23
CA VAL A 156 -8.07 -7.85 15.60
C VAL A 156 -8.65 -9.24 15.83
N PRO A 157 -7.86 -10.19 16.32
CA PRO A 157 -8.31 -11.57 16.54
C PRO A 157 -9.42 -11.63 17.59
N VAL A 158 -10.38 -12.53 17.36
CA VAL A 158 -11.42 -12.88 18.32
C VAL A 158 -11.03 -14.20 18.98
N MET A 159 -10.91 -14.22 20.28
CA MET A 159 -10.33 -15.36 21.02
C MET A 159 -11.32 -15.98 21.99
N GLY A 160 -11.29 -17.31 21.98
CA GLY A 160 -12.02 -18.14 22.94
C GLY A 160 -13.56 -18.11 22.80
N PRO A 161 -14.25 -18.89 23.62
CA PRO A 161 -15.70 -19.03 23.52
C PRO A 161 -16.48 -17.77 23.92
N VAL A 162 -15.83 -16.81 24.58
CA VAL A 162 -16.45 -15.54 25.02
C VAL A 162 -16.32 -14.42 23.96
N GLY A 163 -15.63 -14.68 22.85
CA GLY A 163 -15.50 -13.71 21.78
C GLY A 163 -14.66 -12.47 22.12
N GLU A 164 -13.62 -12.61 22.96
CA GLU A 164 -12.77 -11.49 23.35
C GLU A 164 -11.95 -10.97 22.19
N GLN A 165 -12.11 -9.68 21.86
CA GLN A 165 -11.32 -9.01 20.81
C GLN A 165 -9.95 -8.59 21.33
N LYS A 166 -8.87 -9.07 20.71
CA LYS A 166 -7.50 -8.81 21.13
C LYS A 166 -6.89 -7.62 20.41
N THR A 167 -6.62 -6.56 21.16
CA THR A 167 -6.06 -5.30 20.62
C THR A 167 -4.53 -5.25 20.59
N LYS A 168 -3.84 -6.13 21.30
CA LYS A 168 -2.38 -6.10 21.43
C LYS A 168 -1.62 -6.24 20.11
N PRO A 169 -2.01 -7.11 19.16
CA PRO A 169 -1.33 -7.18 17.87
C PRO A 169 -1.35 -5.84 17.14
N THR A 170 -2.52 -5.21 17.04
CA THR A 170 -2.69 -3.89 16.42
C THR A 170 -1.85 -2.81 17.11
N GLN A 171 -1.89 -2.75 18.45
CA GLN A 171 -1.09 -1.78 19.21
C GLN A 171 0.41 -1.95 18.94
N HIS A 172 0.87 -3.19 18.82
CA HIS A 172 2.28 -3.50 18.59
C HIS A 172 2.73 -3.06 17.21
N ILE A 173 1.97 -3.41 16.16
CA ILE A 173 2.29 -3.02 14.79
C ILE A 173 2.23 -1.50 14.59
N VAL A 174 1.24 -0.81 15.16
CA VAL A 174 1.17 0.66 15.08
C VAL A 174 2.34 1.32 15.81
N LYS A 175 2.79 0.75 16.93
CA LYS A 175 4.00 1.22 17.62
C LYS A 175 5.24 1.06 16.72
N GLU A 176 5.36 -0.06 16.02
CA GLU A 176 6.44 -0.31 15.05
C GLU A 176 6.41 0.72 13.92
N LEU A 177 5.25 0.90 13.28
CA LEU A 177 5.06 1.87 12.20
C LEU A 177 5.44 3.30 12.63
N ARG A 178 5.06 3.69 13.85
CA ARG A 178 5.46 4.98 14.42
C ARG A 178 6.97 5.07 14.67
N GLY A 179 7.60 3.97 15.04
CA GLY A 179 9.06 3.88 15.15
C GLY A 179 9.77 4.14 13.82
N LEU A 180 9.13 3.79 12.70
CA LEU A 180 9.58 4.07 11.34
C LEU A 180 9.22 5.50 10.87
N GLY A 181 8.55 6.31 11.70
CA GLY A 181 8.23 7.71 11.42
C GLY A 181 6.91 7.95 10.68
N ILE A 182 6.05 6.95 10.57
CA ILE A 182 4.71 7.07 10.01
C ILE A 182 3.65 6.95 11.11
N ILE A 183 2.73 7.90 11.14
CA ILE A 183 1.58 7.88 12.05
C ILE A 183 0.34 7.65 11.20
N PRO A 184 -0.44 6.57 11.45
CA PRO A 184 -1.65 6.35 10.69
C PRO A 184 -2.71 7.41 11.02
N ASP A 185 -3.40 7.88 9.99
CA ASP A 185 -4.56 8.76 10.12
C ASP A 185 -5.84 7.96 10.35
N ILE A 186 -5.91 6.77 9.75
CA ILE A 186 -7.04 5.84 9.86
C ILE A 186 -6.53 4.45 10.20
N LEU A 187 -7.24 3.77 11.08
CA LEU A 187 -6.98 2.40 11.46
C LEU A 187 -8.14 1.51 11.00
N VAL A 188 -7.89 0.63 10.03
CA VAL A 188 -8.85 -0.36 9.54
C VAL A 188 -8.59 -1.69 10.24
N CYS A 189 -9.54 -2.15 11.04
CA CYS A 189 -9.41 -3.35 11.84
C CYS A 189 -10.20 -4.50 11.22
N ARG A 190 -9.48 -5.47 10.64
CA ARG A 190 -10.04 -6.73 10.18
C ARG A 190 -10.35 -7.62 11.39
N SER A 191 -11.57 -8.16 11.42
CA SER A 191 -12.02 -9.05 12.49
C SER A 191 -13.15 -9.96 11.96
N GLU A 192 -13.39 -11.06 12.62
CA GLU A 192 -14.53 -11.94 12.30
C GLU A 192 -15.87 -11.28 12.58
N VAL A 193 -15.92 -10.43 13.60
CA VAL A 193 -17.13 -9.71 14.02
C VAL A 193 -16.85 -8.23 14.17
N SER A 194 -17.91 -7.42 14.14
CA SER A 194 -17.80 -5.98 14.34
C SER A 194 -17.10 -5.64 15.65
N LEU A 195 -16.25 -4.60 15.62
CA LEU A 195 -15.61 -4.10 16.84
C LEU A 195 -16.67 -3.56 17.81
N ILE A 196 -16.56 -3.97 19.07
CA ILE A 196 -17.31 -3.34 20.16
C ILE A 196 -16.72 -1.98 20.51
N ASP A 197 -17.53 -1.08 21.06
CA ASP A 197 -17.11 0.31 21.34
C ASP A 197 -15.92 0.38 22.31
N GLU A 198 -15.87 -0.48 23.33
CA GLU A 198 -14.74 -0.56 24.26
C GLU A 198 -13.42 -0.90 23.54
N THR A 199 -13.46 -1.83 22.57
CA THR A 199 -12.30 -2.21 21.75
C THR A 199 -11.88 -1.04 20.86
N ARG A 200 -12.83 -0.35 20.24
CA ARG A 200 -12.60 0.83 19.40
C ARG A 200 -11.92 1.96 20.19
N GLU A 201 -12.46 2.32 21.33
CA GLU A 201 -11.90 3.36 22.21
C GLU A 201 -10.49 3.00 22.69
N LYS A 202 -10.28 1.73 23.06
CA LYS A 202 -8.97 1.24 23.48
C LYS A 202 -7.95 1.33 22.35
N LEU A 203 -8.30 0.93 21.11
CA LEU A 203 -7.43 1.06 19.95
C LEU A 203 -7.14 2.53 19.65
N ALA A 204 -8.15 3.38 19.61
CA ALA A 204 -8.00 4.82 19.40
C ALA A 204 -6.97 5.44 20.37
N LYS A 205 -7.11 5.13 21.65
CA LYS A 205 -6.23 5.64 22.72
C LYS A 205 -4.78 5.17 22.54
N PHE A 206 -4.57 3.86 22.29
CA PHE A 206 -3.23 3.30 22.21
C PHE A 206 -2.53 3.56 20.86
N CYS A 207 -3.29 3.69 19.79
CA CYS A 207 -2.77 3.96 18.45
C CYS A 207 -2.70 5.47 18.13
N HIS A 208 -3.26 6.32 18.99
CA HIS A 208 -3.28 7.79 18.85
C HIS A 208 -4.02 8.26 17.58
N VAL A 209 -5.15 7.64 17.31
CA VAL A 209 -6.12 8.06 16.29
C VAL A 209 -7.43 8.42 16.97
N SER A 210 -8.30 9.18 16.31
CA SER A 210 -9.63 9.45 16.87
C SER A 210 -10.50 8.17 16.85
N PRO A 211 -11.46 8.00 17.75
CA PRO A 211 -12.35 6.84 17.73
C PRO A 211 -13.09 6.67 16.40
N GLU A 212 -13.42 7.78 15.74
CA GLU A 212 -14.09 7.80 14.44
C GLU A 212 -13.17 7.30 13.31
N ALA A 213 -11.86 7.42 13.47
CA ALA A 213 -10.86 6.93 12.54
C ALA A 213 -10.53 5.44 12.73
N VAL A 214 -11.12 4.76 13.73
CA VAL A 214 -11.04 3.32 13.92
C VAL A 214 -12.20 2.64 13.21
N VAL A 215 -11.94 2.09 12.05
CA VAL A 215 -12.94 1.47 11.17
C VAL A 215 -12.96 -0.04 11.40
N SER A 216 -14.15 -0.60 11.61
CA SER A 216 -14.34 -2.05 11.68
C SER A 216 -14.59 -2.63 10.29
N ALA A 217 -13.68 -3.48 9.82
CA ALA A 217 -13.81 -4.24 8.58
C ALA A 217 -13.98 -5.73 8.94
N HIS A 218 -15.20 -6.10 9.32
CA HIS A 218 -15.53 -7.46 9.73
C HIS A 218 -16.08 -8.29 8.57
N ASP A 219 -16.18 -9.60 8.81
CA ASP A 219 -16.70 -10.53 7.82
C ASP A 219 -18.17 -10.27 7.53
N VAL A 220 -18.52 -10.21 6.26
CA VAL A 220 -19.87 -9.95 5.77
C VAL A 220 -20.22 -10.94 4.66
N SER A 221 -21.52 -11.19 4.46
CA SER A 221 -22.00 -12.10 3.41
C SER A 221 -21.86 -11.53 1.98
N ASN A 222 -21.75 -10.21 1.86
CA ASN A 222 -21.60 -9.51 0.59
C ASN A 222 -20.66 -8.31 0.80
N ILE A 223 -19.64 -8.21 -0.03
CA ILE A 223 -18.62 -7.15 0.04
C ILE A 223 -18.99 -5.87 -0.72
N TYR A 224 -20.11 -5.87 -1.45
CA TYR A 224 -20.64 -4.72 -2.18
C TYR A 224 -21.67 -3.92 -1.38
#